data_63edd35dfeb1f18751c067dcd7b854e4
#
_entry.id   63edd35dfeb1f18751c067dcd7b854e4
#
_cell.length_a   1.000
_cell.length_b   1.000
_cell.length_c   1.000
_cell.angle_alpha   90.00
_cell.angle_beta   90.00
_cell.angle_gamma   90.00
#
_symmetry.space_group_name_H-M   'P 1'
#
loop_
_entity.id
_entity.type
_entity.pdbx_description
1 polymer ?
#
loop_
_entity_poly.entity_id
_entity_poly.type
_entity_poly.pdbx_seq_one_letter_code
_entity_poly.pdbx_strand_id
1 'polypeptide(L)'
;MSEKQILNLRSMVTDGVLFRSPADGHRIEAFIPPMGRENHASNMVELPNGDLLCVWFAGTGEGIGDVRIAMSRLPADEAQWSMPVWVSEDATRSEQNPLLFLAPDSRLWVYYTAQETRGCSREEWMHRVAAGEAQGSYNMQWTAEIRCRVSEDSGHTWGPVETFSSKPGSFCRQPMVVMSNGDWLFPMYYSTEAAGHGDDHTVMRISEDQGQSWKEYPVPQSRGRVHASVIELSSGQLVAFFRSRAADRIYVSRSTDYGRTWMVPERTVLPNNNASIQALKLASGNIAIIFNNFSANDDPTQTVWPRERYPVTVAISEDEGETWPYMRHIDTGDDFCGETNKHLNRRCAYPCILQTRDGLIHVGYSYRSRQCIKYVRITEEWIRDRLDFLYE
;
A
#
# COMPACT_ATOMS: atom_id res chain seq x y z
N MET A 1 -24.92 5.00 -5.66
CA MET A 1 -24.81 5.70 -6.97
C MET A 1 -25.79 5.11 -7.98
N SER A 2 -26.53 5.93 -8.73
CA SER A 2 -27.38 5.39 -9.80
C SER A 2 -26.49 4.93 -10.96
N GLU A 3 -26.80 3.77 -11.58
CA GLU A 3 -26.07 3.26 -12.76
C GLU A 3 -25.98 4.27 -13.93
N LYS A 4 -26.83 5.28 -13.95
CA LYS A 4 -26.85 6.31 -14.99
C LYS A 4 -25.63 7.25 -14.97
N GLN A 5 -24.85 7.26 -13.88
CA GLN A 5 -23.66 8.13 -13.75
C GLN A 5 -22.35 7.44 -14.14
N ILE A 6 -22.40 6.14 -14.50
CA ILE A 6 -21.21 5.38 -14.84
C ILE A 6 -21.04 5.32 -16.36
N LEU A 7 -19.92 5.82 -16.85
CA LEU A 7 -19.58 5.86 -18.27
C LEU A 7 -18.87 4.59 -18.73
N ASN A 8 -19.03 4.23 -20.00
CA ASN A 8 -18.24 3.21 -20.68
C ASN A 8 -17.11 3.88 -21.47
N LEU A 9 -15.91 3.89 -20.89
CA LEU A 9 -14.72 4.40 -21.55
C LEU A 9 -13.92 3.26 -22.21
N ARG A 10 -13.33 3.55 -23.38
CA ARG A 10 -12.53 2.60 -24.15
C ARG A 10 -11.03 2.97 -24.17
N SER A 11 -10.66 4.10 -23.59
CA SER A 11 -9.29 4.58 -23.50
C SER A 11 -9.01 5.15 -22.14
N MET A 12 -7.72 5.19 -21.75
CA MET A 12 -7.29 5.75 -20.49
C MET A 12 -7.48 7.27 -20.49
N VAL A 13 -8.35 7.75 -19.60
CA VAL A 13 -8.56 9.17 -19.31
C VAL A 13 -8.40 9.37 -17.81
N THR A 14 -7.47 10.22 -17.41
CA THR A 14 -7.11 10.46 -16.00
C THR A 14 -7.90 11.65 -15.43
N ASP A 15 -9.20 11.60 -15.50
CA ASP A 15 -10.13 12.64 -15.04
C ASP A 15 -10.87 12.26 -13.74
N GLY A 16 -10.64 11.05 -13.24
CA GLY A 16 -11.28 10.53 -12.04
C GLY A 16 -12.70 10.03 -12.21
N VAL A 17 -13.28 10.12 -13.40
CA VAL A 17 -14.66 9.69 -13.67
C VAL A 17 -14.77 8.17 -13.56
N LEU A 18 -15.76 7.71 -12.81
CA LEU A 18 -16.08 6.28 -12.70
C LEU A 18 -16.67 5.76 -14.01
N PHE A 19 -16.14 4.64 -14.48
CA PHE A 19 -16.65 3.96 -15.68
C PHE A 19 -16.76 2.46 -15.43
N ARG A 20 -17.63 1.82 -16.21
CA ARG A 20 -17.74 0.36 -16.24
C ARG A 20 -16.57 -0.21 -17.05
N SER A 21 -15.85 -1.17 -16.48
CA SER A 21 -14.69 -1.76 -17.16
C SER A 21 -15.09 -2.37 -18.51
N PRO A 22 -14.37 -2.03 -19.60
CA PRO A 22 -14.58 -2.69 -20.89
C PRO A 22 -14.21 -4.18 -20.89
N ALA A 23 -13.28 -4.58 -20.03
CA ALA A 23 -12.82 -5.96 -19.92
C ALA A 23 -13.78 -6.82 -19.08
N ASP A 24 -14.49 -6.22 -18.12
CA ASP A 24 -15.43 -6.91 -17.24
C ASP A 24 -16.48 -5.95 -16.69
N GLY A 25 -17.70 -6.03 -17.23
CA GLY A 25 -18.80 -5.13 -16.90
C GLY A 25 -19.28 -5.16 -15.44
N HIS A 26 -18.79 -6.09 -14.62
CA HIS A 26 -19.08 -6.13 -13.19
C HIS A 26 -18.11 -5.26 -12.35
N ARG A 27 -17.04 -4.75 -12.97
CA ARG A 27 -16.08 -3.85 -12.32
C ARG A 27 -16.39 -2.40 -12.66
N ILE A 28 -16.28 -1.53 -11.65
CA ILE A 28 -16.27 -0.08 -11.83
C ILE A 28 -14.85 0.40 -11.63
N GLU A 29 -14.33 1.21 -12.53
CA GLU A 29 -12.95 1.67 -12.55
C GLU A 29 -12.87 3.20 -12.68
N ALA A 30 -11.74 3.77 -12.27
CA ALA A 30 -11.36 5.14 -12.58
C ALA A 30 -9.84 5.26 -12.61
N PHE A 31 -9.34 6.23 -13.36
CA PHE A 31 -7.96 6.68 -13.28
C PHE A 31 -7.95 8.02 -12.54
N ILE A 32 -7.46 8.02 -11.30
CA ILE A 32 -7.41 9.22 -10.46
C ILE A 32 -6.44 10.22 -11.10
N PRO A 33 -6.79 11.52 -11.19
CA PRO A 33 -5.92 12.54 -11.78
C PRO A 33 -4.54 12.56 -11.11
N PRO A 34 -3.44 12.52 -11.87
CA PRO A 34 -2.09 12.49 -11.30
C PRO A 34 -1.65 13.89 -10.82
N MET A 35 -0.75 13.94 -9.84
CA MET A 35 -0.15 15.18 -9.32
C MET A 35 1.31 15.39 -9.74
N GLY A 36 1.93 14.38 -10.34
CA GLY A 36 3.33 14.43 -10.75
C GLY A 36 3.61 13.38 -11.83
N ARG A 37 4.89 13.30 -12.23
CA ARG A 37 5.35 12.30 -13.19
C ARG A 37 5.20 10.88 -12.66
N GLU A 38 5.49 10.67 -11.37
CA GLU A 38 5.28 9.40 -10.66
C GLU A 38 4.20 9.56 -9.61
N ASN A 39 3.27 8.60 -9.54
CA ASN A 39 2.18 8.50 -8.56
C ASN A 39 2.20 7.09 -7.99
N HIS A 40 2.47 6.94 -6.68
CA HIS A 40 2.75 5.63 -6.13
C HIS A 40 2.28 5.43 -4.69
N ALA A 41 2.07 4.14 -4.31
CA ALA A 41 1.78 3.71 -2.96
C ALA A 41 0.47 4.27 -2.39
N SER A 42 -0.63 4.07 -3.10
CA SER A 42 -1.97 4.49 -2.65
C SER A 42 -2.41 3.80 -1.37
N ASN A 43 -3.17 4.52 -0.56
CA ASN A 43 -3.93 4.01 0.57
C ASN A 43 -5.30 4.69 0.62
N MET A 44 -6.33 4.00 1.11
CA MET A 44 -7.71 4.49 1.11
C MET A 44 -8.36 4.32 2.48
N VAL A 45 -9.32 5.20 2.77
CA VAL A 45 -10.23 5.11 3.93
C VAL A 45 -11.64 5.55 3.53
N GLU A 46 -12.65 4.94 4.15
CA GLU A 46 -14.03 5.40 4.12
C GLU A 46 -14.30 6.31 5.32
N LEU A 47 -14.85 7.49 5.06
CA LEU A 47 -15.26 8.44 6.08
C LEU A 47 -16.69 8.13 6.62
N PRO A 48 -17.07 8.68 7.78
CA PRO A 48 -18.41 8.47 8.36
C PRO A 48 -19.57 8.87 7.45
N ASN A 49 -19.39 9.87 6.59
CA ASN A 49 -20.37 10.32 5.61
C ASN A 49 -20.42 9.46 4.32
N GLY A 50 -19.57 8.43 4.22
CA GLY A 50 -19.48 7.55 3.06
C GLY A 50 -18.52 8.02 1.96
N ASP A 51 -17.88 9.18 2.09
CA ASP A 51 -16.82 9.59 1.18
C ASP A 51 -15.63 8.63 1.26
N LEU A 52 -14.98 8.40 0.12
CA LEU A 52 -13.69 7.74 0.07
C LEU A 52 -12.57 8.78 -0.06
N LEU A 53 -11.52 8.62 0.73
CA LEU A 53 -10.26 9.33 0.52
C LEU A 53 -9.20 8.36 0.01
N CYS A 54 -8.41 8.83 -0.95
CA CYS A 54 -7.23 8.12 -1.44
C CYS A 54 -6.03 9.05 -1.32
N VAL A 55 -4.97 8.57 -0.64
CA VAL A 55 -3.67 9.24 -0.57
C VAL A 55 -2.61 8.44 -1.31
N TRP A 56 -1.63 9.12 -1.88
CA TRP A 56 -0.46 8.52 -2.52
C TRP A 56 0.70 9.50 -2.50
N PHE A 57 1.92 9.05 -2.77
CA PHE A 57 2.99 9.98 -3.03
C PHE A 57 3.13 10.29 -4.53
N ALA A 58 3.45 11.54 -4.84
CA ALA A 58 3.62 12.00 -6.20
C ALA A 58 4.79 13.00 -6.31
N GLY A 59 5.46 13.01 -7.47
CA GLY A 59 6.57 13.92 -7.77
C GLY A 59 7.29 13.53 -9.04
N THR A 60 8.51 14.02 -9.23
CA THR A 60 9.34 13.72 -10.40
C THR A 60 9.86 12.28 -10.37
N GLY A 61 10.19 11.77 -9.18
CA GLY A 61 10.67 10.38 -8.99
C GLY A 61 11.00 10.07 -7.54
N GLU A 62 10.83 8.81 -7.17
CA GLU A 62 11.06 8.33 -5.81
C GLU A 62 12.48 8.64 -5.31
N GLY A 63 12.60 9.25 -4.13
CA GLY A 63 13.86 9.70 -3.53
C GLY A 63 14.25 11.13 -3.86
N ILE A 64 13.46 11.86 -4.68
CA ILE A 64 13.67 13.27 -5.01
C ILE A 64 12.89 14.15 -4.02
N GLY A 65 13.40 15.35 -3.72
CA GLY A 65 12.83 16.26 -2.73
C GLY A 65 11.51 16.94 -3.14
N ASP A 66 11.07 16.76 -4.38
CA ASP A 66 9.76 17.23 -4.84
C ASP A 66 8.63 16.21 -4.62
N VAL A 67 8.98 15.01 -4.12
CA VAL A 67 7.99 13.96 -3.81
C VAL A 67 7.23 14.34 -2.54
N ARG A 68 5.91 14.46 -2.66
CA ARG A 68 4.96 14.88 -1.62
C ARG A 68 3.77 13.94 -1.58
N ILE A 69 2.95 14.10 -0.54
CA ILE A 69 1.71 13.34 -0.38
C ILE A 69 0.55 14.09 -1.02
N ALA A 70 -0.09 13.42 -1.98
CA ALA A 70 -1.31 13.87 -2.65
C ALA A 70 -2.53 13.15 -2.07
N MET A 71 -3.69 13.79 -2.14
CA MET A 71 -4.98 13.22 -1.73
C MET A 71 -6.06 13.61 -2.72
N SER A 72 -6.94 12.64 -3.04
CA SER A 72 -8.19 12.85 -3.78
C SER A 72 -9.36 12.27 -2.98
N ARG A 73 -10.55 12.81 -3.22
CA ARG A 73 -11.82 12.42 -2.58
C ARG A 73 -12.80 11.94 -3.64
N LEU A 74 -13.50 10.86 -3.35
CA LEU A 74 -14.71 10.45 -4.04
C LEU A 74 -15.88 10.66 -3.07
N PRO A 75 -16.71 11.71 -3.26
CA PRO A 75 -17.91 11.89 -2.45
C PRO A 75 -18.88 10.72 -2.64
N ALA A 76 -19.62 10.38 -1.59
CA ALA A 76 -20.49 9.19 -1.56
C ALA A 76 -21.58 9.19 -2.64
N ASP A 77 -22.05 10.37 -3.04
CA ASP A 77 -23.11 10.57 -4.01
C ASP A 77 -22.61 10.97 -5.41
N GLU A 78 -21.29 11.04 -5.60
CA GLU A 78 -20.67 11.40 -6.88
C GLU A 78 -20.08 10.19 -7.62
N ALA A 79 -19.86 10.37 -8.91
CA ALA A 79 -19.27 9.38 -9.80
C ALA A 79 -17.88 9.83 -10.32
N GLN A 80 -17.19 10.69 -9.55
CA GLN A 80 -15.90 11.23 -9.96
C GLN A 80 -15.02 11.54 -8.76
N TRP A 81 -13.78 11.08 -8.82
CA TRP A 81 -12.71 11.50 -7.90
C TRP A 81 -12.37 12.97 -8.13
N SER A 82 -12.24 13.72 -7.06
CA SER A 82 -11.85 15.14 -7.13
C SER A 82 -10.46 15.31 -7.74
N MET A 83 -10.18 16.51 -8.25
CA MET A 83 -8.80 16.91 -8.49
C MET A 83 -8.02 16.81 -7.18
N PRO A 84 -6.83 16.20 -7.21
CA PRO A 84 -6.07 16.00 -5.99
C PRO A 84 -5.48 17.29 -5.43
N VAL A 85 -5.23 17.27 -4.13
CA VAL A 85 -4.56 18.34 -3.38
C VAL A 85 -3.31 17.81 -2.68
N TRP A 86 -2.34 18.69 -2.42
CA TRP A 86 -1.18 18.33 -1.60
C TRP A 86 -1.55 18.30 -0.12
N VAL A 87 -1.13 17.25 0.58
CA VAL A 87 -1.30 17.09 2.03
C VAL A 87 0.00 17.37 2.78
N SER A 88 1.12 17.28 2.10
CA SER A 88 2.44 17.57 2.65
C SER A 88 3.26 18.46 1.71
N GLU A 89 4.35 19.07 2.20
CA GLU A 89 5.03 20.13 1.45
C GLU A 89 6.53 20.33 1.79
N ASP A 90 7.21 19.37 2.42
CA ASP A 90 8.63 19.52 2.72
C ASP A 90 9.50 19.25 1.48
N ALA A 91 10.04 20.33 0.90
CA ALA A 91 10.92 20.24 -0.25
C ALA A 91 12.34 19.73 0.06
N THR A 92 12.69 19.52 1.32
CA THR A 92 14.02 19.02 1.75
C THR A 92 14.09 17.50 1.86
N ARG A 93 12.92 16.82 1.89
CA ARG A 93 12.80 15.39 2.03
C ARG A 93 11.94 14.79 0.92
N SER A 94 12.17 13.52 0.62
CA SER A 94 11.27 12.73 -0.23
C SER A 94 10.21 12.07 0.65
N GLU A 95 8.95 12.49 0.51
CA GLU A 95 7.83 12.04 1.31
C GLU A 95 7.10 10.89 0.62
N GLN A 96 6.98 9.73 1.29
CA GLN A 96 6.59 8.47 0.66
C GLN A 96 5.66 7.64 1.54
N ASN A 97 5.06 6.60 0.93
CA ASN A 97 4.28 5.57 1.62
C ASN A 97 3.21 6.12 2.59
N PRO A 98 2.31 7.00 2.14
CA PRO A 98 1.27 7.51 3.02
C PRO A 98 0.28 6.41 3.40
N LEU A 99 -0.31 6.59 4.59
CA LEU A 99 -1.50 5.88 5.02
C LEU A 99 -2.45 6.84 5.74
N LEU A 100 -3.74 6.54 5.64
CA LEU A 100 -4.80 7.21 6.38
C LEU A 100 -5.22 6.34 7.56
N PHE A 101 -5.50 6.99 8.68
CA PHE A 101 -6.06 6.36 9.86
C PHE A 101 -7.21 7.21 10.40
N LEU A 102 -8.42 6.68 10.30
CA LEU A 102 -9.59 7.27 10.94
C LEU A 102 -9.68 6.72 12.38
N ALA A 103 -9.36 7.56 13.33
CA ALA A 103 -9.38 7.19 14.75
C ALA A 103 -10.82 7.06 15.27
N PRO A 104 -11.07 6.29 16.36
CA PRO A 104 -12.41 6.13 16.94
C PRO A 104 -13.08 7.42 17.39
N ASP A 105 -12.30 8.46 17.66
CA ASP A 105 -12.77 9.82 18.00
C ASP A 105 -13.11 10.68 16.77
N SER A 106 -13.12 10.08 15.58
CA SER A 106 -13.38 10.69 14.28
C SER A 106 -12.29 11.63 13.77
N ARG A 107 -11.16 11.78 14.44
CA ARG A 107 -10.00 12.47 13.88
C ARG A 107 -9.39 11.63 12.77
N LEU A 108 -9.06 12.30 11.66
CA LEU A 108 -8.40 11.67 10.52
C LEU A 108 -6.92 12.01 10.55
N TRP A 109 -6.08 10.99 10.59
CA TRP A 109 -4.64 11.11 10.54
C TRP A 109 -4.11 10.69 9.17
N VAL A 110 -3.10 11.41 8.70
CA VAL A 110 -2.22 10.92 7.63
C VAL A 110 -0.83 10.71 8.21
N TYR A 111 -0.29 9.51 8.02
CA TYR A 111 1.10 9.17 8.35
C TYR A 111 1.87 8.92 7.06
N TYR A 112 3.11 9.33 7.02
CA TYR A 112 3.96 9.11 5.86
C TYR A 112 5.44 9.07 6.25
N THR A 113 6.23 8.42 5.40
CA THR A 113 7.69 8.35 5.55
C THR A 113 8.33 9.56 4.88
N ALA A 114 9.33 10.18 5.51
CA ALA A 114 10.09 11.31 4.97
C ALA A 114 11.59 11.00 5.07
N GLN A 115 12.25 10.74 3.93
CA GLN A 115 13.69 10.46 3.86
C GLN A 115 14.48 11.64 3.32
N GLU A 116 15.75 11.75 3.70
CA GLU A 116 16.67 12.72 3.12
C GLU A 116 16.89 12.45 1.62
N THR A 117 17.36 13.47 0.92
CA THR A 117 17.61 13.41 -0.52
C THR A 117 19.08 13.63 -0.85
N ARG A 118 19.54 13.13 -1.99
CA ARG A 118 20.93 13.28 -2.44
C ARG A 118 21.27 14.70 -2.93
N GLY A 119 20.27 15.56 -3.15
CA GLY A 119 20.49 16.90 -3.71
C GLY A 119 20.89 16.91 -5.20
N CYS A 120 20.84 15.75 -5.87
CA CYS A 120 21.12 15.59 -7.31
C CYS A 120 20.12 14.63 -7.94
N SER A 121 20.09 14.53 -9.27
CA SER A 121 19.25 13.56 -9.98
C SER A 121 19.74 12.12 -9.77
N ARG A 122 18.83 11.16 -9.96
CA ARG A 122 19.20 9.74 -9.93
C ARG A 122 20.24 9.40 -11.00
N GLU A 123 20.12 10.00 -12.18
CA GLU A 123 21.05 9.78 -13.29
C GLU A 123 22.46 10.27 -12.93
N GLU A 124 22.57 11.47 -12.40
CA GLU A 124 23.84 12.04 -11.91
C GLU A 124 24.45 11.18 -10.81
N TRP A 125 23.64 10.73 -9.83
CA TRP A 125 24.13 9.82 -8.79
C TRP A 125 24.68 8.53 -9.35
N MET A 126 23.96 7.90 -10.31
CA MET A 126 24.40 6.65 -10.94
C MET A 126 25.70 6.85 -11.76
N HIS A 127 25.87 8.00 -12.42
CA HIS A 127 27.14 8.35 -13.08
C HIS A 127 28.29 8.46 -12.06
N ARG A 128 28.09 9.14 -10.95
CA ARG A 128 29.09 9.25 -9.88
C ARG A 128 29.45 7.91 -9.26
N VAL A 129 28.47 7.03 -9.06
CA VAL A 129 28.71 5.65 -8.59
C VAL A 129 29.53 4.87 -9.62
N ALA A 130 29.21 4.96 -10.89
CA ALA A 130 29.95 4.29 -11.97
C ALA A 130 31.38 4.80 -12.12
N ALA A 131 31.60 6.10 -11.82
CA ALA A 131 32.94 6.71 -11.79
C ALA A 131 33.74 6.42 -10.51
N GLY A 132 33.17 5.73 -9.53
CA GLY A 132 33.79 5.51 -8.21
C GLY A 132 33.82 6.73 -7.30
N GLU A 133 33.12 7.80 -7.64
CA GLU A 133 33.04 9.06 -6.90
C GLU A 133 31.97 9.04 -5.80
N ALA A 134 31.07 8.04 -5.82
CA ALA A 134 30.03 7.87 -4.84
C ALA A 134 29.74 6.37 -4.59
N GLN A 135 29.07 6.06 -3.46
CA GLN A 135 28.70 4.69 -3.08
C GLN A 135 27.28 4.65 -2.54
N GLY A 136 26.67 3.45 -2.60
CA GLY A 136 25.37 3.15 -2.00
C GLY A 136 24.16 3.48 -2.91
N SER A 137 22.98 3.27 -2.36
CA SER A 137 21.71 3.49 -3.05
C SER A 137 21.43 4.98 -3.25
N TYR A 138 20.72 5.32 -4.35
CA TYR A 138 20.17 6.66 -4.55
C TYR A 138 19.17 7.03 -3.45
N ASN A 139 18.25 6.13 -3.14
CA ASN A 139 17.25 6.32 -2.09
C ASN A 139 17.91 6.14 -0.72
N MET A 140 17.85 7.17 0.11
CA MET A 140 18.46 7.21 1.45
C MET A 140 17.48 6.69 2.52
N GLN A 141 16.94 5.47 2.34
CA GLN A 141 15.89 4.92 3.18
C GLN A 141 16.28 4.82 4.67
N TRP A 142 17.56 4.62 4.97
CA TRP A 142 18.07 4.57 6.34
C TRP A 142 18.02 5.91 7.10
N THR A 143 17.75 7.03 6.40
CA THR A 143 17.58 8.36 7.00
C THR A 143 16.11 8.69 7.29
N ALA A 144 15.21 7.81 6.92
CA ALA A 144 13.78 8.06 6.98
C ALA A 144 13.27 8.22 8.41
N GLU A 145 12.35 9.15 8.57
CA GLU A 145 11.51 9.34 9.74
C GLU A 145 10.03 9.20 9.36
N ILE A 146 9.15 8.99 10.32
CA ILE A 146 7.71 9.02 10.08
C ILE A 146 7.15 10.33 10.60
N ARG A 147 6.41 11.00 9.74
CA ARG A 147 5.66 12.22 10.01
C ARG A 147 4.17 11.97 9.97
N CYS A 148 3.42 12.85 10.60
CA CYS A 148 1.97 12.81 10.58
C CYS A 148 1.35 14.21 10.57
N ARG A 149 0.10 14.27 10.17
CA ARG A 149 -0.80 15.42 10.33
C ARG A 149 -2.17 14.91 10.74
N VAL A 150 -2.92 15.74 11.43
CA VAL A 150 -4.29 15.45 11.84
C VAL A 150 -5.26 16.42 11.18
N SER A 151 -6.42 15.91 10.82
CA SER A 151 -7.57 16.68 10.35
C SER A 151 -8.75 16.42 11.29
N GLU A 152 -9.43 17.49 11.70
CA GLU A 152 -10.66 17.45 12.50
C GLU A 152 -11.93 17.67 11.66
N ASP A 153 -11.76 17.92 10.35
CA ASP A 153 -12.81 18.24 9.39
C ASP A 153 -12.87 17.25 8.21
N SER A 154 -12.59 15.96 8.50
CA SER A 154 -12.66 14.89 7.50
C SER A 154 -11.72 15.08 6.29
N GLY A 155 -10.56 15.68 6.51
CA GLY A 155 -9.52 15.85 5.49
C GLY A 155 -9.69 17.08 4.60
N HIS A 156 -10.52 18.05 4.97
CA HIS A 156 -10.61 19.33 4.27
C HIS A 156 -9.44 20.26 4.62
N THR A 157 -9.08 20.29 5.90
CA THR A 157 -7.87 20.99 6.37
C THR A 157 -7.00 20.09 7.24
N TRP A 158 -5.72 20.41 7.32
CA TRP A 158 -4.74 19.61 8.04
C TRP A 158 -3.95 20.48 9.02
N GLY A 159 -3.82 20.01 10.25
CA GLY A 159 -2.95 20.60 11.28
C GLY A 159 -1.48 20.64 10.86
N PRO A 160 -0.58 21.15 11.71
CA PRO A 160 0.85 21.20 11.42
C PRO A 160 1.45 19.80 11.21
N VAL A 161 2.60 19.74 10.57
CA VAL A 161 3.40 18.51 10.45
C VAL A 161 4.03 18.20 11.81
N GLU A 162 3.87 16.98 12.27
CA GLU A 162 4.50 16.45 13.48
C GLU A 162 5.39 15.25 13.14
N THR A 163 6.48 15.07 13.87
CA THR A 163 7.33 13.90 13.75
C THR A 163 6.83 12.82 14.69
N PHE A 164 6.24 11.76 14.13
CA PHE A 164 5.77 10.59 14.89
C PHE A 164 6.95 9.70 15.34
N SER A 165 7.92 9.47 14.49
CA SER A 165 9.13 8.68 14.80
C SER A 165 10.35 9.30 14.16
N SER A 166 11.26 9.83 14.98
CA SER A 166 12.55 10.38 14.56
C SER A 166 13.68 9.34 14.50
N LYS A 167 13.41 8.08 14.86
CA LYS A 167 14.41 7.00 14.78
C LYS A 167 14.76 6.78 13.30
N PRO A 168 16.03 6.94 12.89
CA PRO A 168 16.43 6.82 11.49
C PRO A 168 16.06 5.45 10.91
N GLY A 169 15.62 5.45 9.65
CA GLY A 169 15.17 4.26 8.95
C GLY A 169 13.72 3.86 9.25
N SER A 170 12.96 4.67 9.99
CA SER A 170 11.55 4.39 10.28
C SER A 170 10.68 4.48 9.04
N PHE A 171 9.92 3.43 8.78
CA PHE A 171 8.99 3.32 7.66
C PHE A 171 7.60 2.86 8.09
N CYS A 172 6.58 3.44 7.49
CA CYS A 172 5.19 2.97 7.53
C CYS A 172 4.70 2.59 6.12
N ARG A 173 3.63 1.84 6.02
CA ARG A 173 2.96 1.55 4.73
C ARG A 173 1.55 0.99 4.94
N GLN A 174 1.33 0.20 5.97
CA GLN A 174 0.07 -0.50 6.20
C GLN A 174 -0.80 0.25 7.22
N PRO A 175 -2.13 0.17 7.10
CA PRO A 175 -3.04 0.81 8.03
C PRO A 175 -2.79 0.39 9.48
N MET A 176 -3.08 1.29 10.41
CA MET A 176 -3.19 0.96 11.82
C MET A 176 -4.42 0.10 12.08
N VAL A 177 -4.37 -0.71 13.13
CA VAL A 177 -5.47 -1.55 13.61
C VAL A 177 -5.90 -1.04 14.98
N VAL A 178 -7.18 -0.69 15.13
CA VAL A 178 -7.80 -0.52 16.45
C VAL A 178 -8.26 -1.91 16.89
N MET A 179 -7.62 -2.45 17.92
CA MET A 179 -7.89 -3.80 18.41
C MET A 179 -9.11 -3.84 19.32
N SER A 180 -9.68 -5.03 19.49
CA SER A 180 -10.91 -5.21 20.27
C SER A 180 -10.81 -4.82 21.74
N ASN A 181 -9.59 -4.74 22.32
CA ASN A 181 -9.32 -4.22 23.66
C ASN A 181 -9.17 -2.70 23.71
N GLY A 182 -9.29 -2.01 22.57
CA GLY A 182 -9.14 -0.55 22.45
C GLY A 182 -7.73 -0.05 22.17
N ASP A 183 -6.71 -0.92 22.22
CA ASP A 183 -5.33 -0.56 21.89
C ASP A 183 -5.19 -0.31 20.37
N TRP A 184 -4.26 0.56 20.00
CA TRP A 184 -3.92 0.81 18.60
C TRP A 184 -2.62 0.12 18.24
N LEU A 185 -2.61 -0.66 17.17
CA LEU A 185 -1.42 -1.31 16.64
C LEU A 185 -1.00 -0.64 15.33
N PHE A 186 0.25 -0.17 15.28
CA PHE A 186 0.87 0.42 14.10
C PHE A 186 2.00 -0.47 13.59
N PRO A 187 1.82 -1.19 12.47
CA PRO A 187 2.88 -1.99 11.87
C PRO A 187 3.89 -1.09 11.16
N MET A 188 5.14 -1.17 11.55
CA MET A 188 6.26 -0.40 11.02
C MET A 188 7.42 -1.32 10.65
N TYR A 189 8.41 -0.78 9.96
CA TYR A 189 9.69 -1.45 9.79
C TYR A 189 10.85 -0.44 9.82
N TYR A 190 12.04 -0.93 10.09
CA TYR A 190 13.27 -0.16 10.01
C TYR A 190 14.05 -0.57 8.78
N SER A 191 14.47 0.43 7.98
CA SER A 191 15.36 0.25 6.85
C SER A 191 16.79 0.54 7.28
N THR A 192 17.72 -0.33 6.87
CA THR A 192 19.12 -0.23 7.20
C THR A 192 19.98 -0.03 5.96
N GLU A 193 21.07 0.73 6.07
CA GLU A 193 22.01 0.93 4.97
C GLU A 193 22.85 -0.33 4.71
N ALA A 194 23.19 -1.04 5.78
CA ALA A 194 24.32 -2.00 5.81
C ALA A 194 24.15 -3.21 4.88
N ALA A 195 22.94 -3.64 4.54
CA ALA A 195 22.71 -4.88 3.79
C ALA A 195 21.84 -4.71 2.53
N GLY A 196 21.87 -3.55 1.91
CA GLY A 196 21.13 -3.31 0.67
C GLY A 196 19.63 -3.63 0.81
N HIS A 197 19.02 -3.31 1.94
CA HIS A 197 17.66 -3.60 2.36
C HIS A 197 17.37 -5.03 2.84
N GLY A 198 18.37 -5.92 2.83
CA GLY A 198 18.21 -7.29 3.34
C GLY A 198 18.02 -7.36 4.85
N ASP A 199 18.51 -6.37 5.61
CA ASP A 199 18.37 -6.26 7.06
C ASP A 199 17.15 -5.46 7.52
N ASP A 200 16.34 -4.96 6.59
CA ASP A 200 15.05 -4.34 6.92
C ASP A 200 14.21 -5.32 7.76
N HIS A 201 13.67 -4.86 8.89
CA HIS A 201 12.92 -5.72 9.80
C HIS A 201 11.68 -5.04 10.37
N THR A 202 10.66 -5.82 10.61
CA THR A 202 9.36 -5.34 11.10
C THR A 202 9.33 -5.22 12.61
N VAL A 203 8.70 -4.14 13.06
CA VAL A 203 8.31 -3.91 14.45
C VAL A 203 6.82 -3.52 14.49
N MET A 204 6.15 -3.87 15.58
CA MET A 204 4.81 -3.41 15.88
C MET A 204 4.89 -2.36 16.98
N ARG A 205 4.27 -1.20 16.77
CA ARG A 205 4.07 -0.24 17.84
C ARG A 205 2.65 -0.33 18.35
N ILE A 206 2.48 -0.38 19.68
CA ILE A 206 1.19 -0.48 20.32
C ILE A 206 1.03 0.70 21.27
N SER A 207 -0.12 1.36 21.16
CA SER A 207 -0.58 2.40 22.08
C SER A 207 -1.76 1.87 22.88
N GLU A 208 -1.66 1.98 24.22
CA GLU A 208 -2.71 1.61 25.18
C GLU A 208 -3.51 2.86 25.63
N ASP A 209 -3.18 4.04 25.12
CA ASP A 209 -3.70 5.35 25.50
C ASP A 209 -4.15 6.19 24.28
N GLN A 210 -4.67 5.53 23.26
CA GLN A 210 -5.22 6.17 22.05
C GLN A 210 -4.23 7.07 21.31
N GLY A 211 -2.97 6.60 21.19
CA GLY A 211 -1.95 7.25 20.39
C GLY A 211 -1.08 8.27 21.14
N GLN A 212 -1.27 8.47 22.46
CA GLN A 212 -0.49 9.41 23.25
C GLN A 212 0.93 8.87 23.50
N SER A 213 1.07 7.58 23.75
CA SER A 213 2.36 6.92 23.91
C SER A 213 2.40 5.57 23.17
N TRP A 214 3.60 5.12 22.83
CA TRP A 214 3.80 3.94 21.98
C TRP A 214 4.92 3.07 22.52
N LYS A 215 4.65 1.78 22.67
CA LYS A 215 5.64 0.74 22.98
C LYS A 215 5.97 -0.05 21.74
N GLU A 216 7.23 -0.45 21.58
CA GLU A 216 7.71 -1.20 20.41
C GLU A 216 7.86 -2.69 20.75
N TYR A 217 7.34 -3.53 19.87
CA TYR A 217 7.38 -4.98 19.97
C TYR A 217 7.97 -5.55 18.66
N PRO A 218 9.16 -6.15 18.70
CA PRO A 218 9.80 -6.68 17.49
C PRO A 218 9.13 -7.96 17.01
N VAL A 219 9.06 -8.13 15.69
CA VAL A 219 8.69 -9.42 15.09
C VAL A 219 10.00 -10.24 14.96
N PRO A 220 10.09 -11.43 15.60
CA PRO A 220 11.32 -12.20 15.60
C PRO A 220 11.70 -12.68 14.19
N GLN A 221 13.00 -12.66 13.87
CA GLN A 221 13.54 -13.14 12.60
C GLN A 221 12.87 -12.52 11.35
N SER A 222 12.37 -11.29 11.44
CA SER A 222 11.66 -10.61 10.36
C SER A 222 12.58 -9.91 9.35
N ARG A 223 13.87 -10.23 9.29
CA ARG A 223 14.81 -9.69 8.30
C ARG A 223 14.27 -9.91 6.88
N GLY A 224 14.24 -8.83 6.07
CA GLY A 224 13.68 -8.85 4.74
C GLY A 224 12.15 -9.02 4.68
N ARG A 225 11.47 -9.02 5.82
CA ARG A 225 9.99 -9.10 5.94
C ARG A 225 9.48 -7.74 6.38
N VAL A 226 8.83 -7.02 5.48
CA VAL A 226 8.43 -5.62 5.66
C VAL A 226 6.97 -5.40 5.22
N HIS A 227 6.44 -4.19 5.42
CA HIS A 227 5.06 -3.84 5.07
C HIS A 227 4.03 -4.82 5.66
N ALA A 228 4.17 -5.15 6.95
CA ALA A 228 3.25 -6.06 7.64
C ALA A 228 1.81 -5.54 7.60
N SER A 229 0.92 -6.30 6.98
CA SER A 229 -0.53 -6.05 6.99
C SER A 229 -1.15 -6.90 8.09
N VAL A 230 -1.68 -6.26 9.14
CA VAL A 230 -2.16 -6.92 10.36
C VAL A 230 -3.68 -6.97 10.37
N ILE A 231 -4.24 -8.11 10.78
CA ILE A 231 -5.67 -8.33 10.96
C ILE A 231 -5.90 -8.93 12.35
N GLU A 232 -6.89 -8.42 13.10
CA GLU A 232 -7.42 -9.10 14.27
C GLU A 232 -8.50 -10.10 13.85
N LEU A 233 -8.23 -11.37 14.02
CA LEU A 233 -9.14 -12.48 13.69
C LEU A 233 -10.25 -12.60 14.71
N SER A 234 -9.87 -12.62 15.97
CA SER A 234 -10.72 -12.60 17.16
C SER A 234 -9.97 -11.91 18.30
N SER A 235 -10.61 -11.70 19.43
CA SER A 235 -10.06 -10.95 20.56
C SER A 235 -8.63 -11.40 20.92
N GLY A 236 -7.65 -10.57 20.64
CA GLY A 236 -6.21 -10.81 20.88
C GLY A 236 -5.50 -11.76 19.92
N GLN A 237 -6.24 -12.40 18.99
CA GLN A 237 -5.66 -13.28 17.98
C GLN A 237 -5.40 -12.46 16.71
N LEU A 238 -4.14 -12.27 16.36
CA LEU A 238 -3.73 -11.48 15.20
C LEU A 238 -3.01 -12.36 14.17
N VAL A 239 -3.21 -12.01 12.90
CA VAL A 239 -2.40 -12.49 11.79
C VAL A 239 -1.76 -11.31 11.07
N ALA A 240 -0.49 -11.44 10.69
CA ALA A 240 0.24 -10.46 9.89
C ALA A 240 0.79 -11.10 8.62
N PHE A 241 0.55 -10.47 7.47
CA PHE A 241 1.13 -10.86 6.19
C PHE A 241 2.21 -9.88 5.79
N PHE A 242 3.33 -10.38 5.25
CA PHE A 242 4.52 -9.58 4.98
C PHE A 242 4.91 -9.64 3.51
N ARG A 243 5.31 -8.48 2.95
CA ARG A 243 6.12 -8.40 1.76
C ARG A 243 7.51 -9.01 2.03
N SER A 244 8.06 -9.68 1.06
CA SER A 244 9.41 -10.25 1.10
C SER A 244 10.39 -9.48 0.22
N ARG A 245 11.53 -9.06 0.79
CA ARG A 245 12.64 -8.49 0.04
C ARG A 245 13.29 -9.48 -0.91
N ALA A 246 13.10 -10.78 -0.67
CA ALA A 246 13.63 -11.83 -1.52
C ALA A 246 12.85 -12.02 -2.83
N ALA A 247 11.69 -11.39 -3.01
CA ALA A 247 10.82 -11.57 -4.15
C ALA A 247 10.40 -13.05 -4.36
N ASP A 248 10.20 -13.76 -3.26
CA ASP A 248 9.85 -15.18 -3.21
C ASP A 248 8.36 -15.42 -2.90
N ARG A 249 7.97 -15.36 -1.63
CA ARG A 249 6.61 -15.61 -1.15
C ARG A 249 6.12 -14.49 -0.24
N ILE A 250 4.81 -14.39 -0.04
CA ILE A 250 4.23 -13.67 1.09
C ILE A 250 4.53 -14.49 2.34
N TYR A 251 4.92 -13.83 3.43
CA TYR A 251 5.13 -14.48 4.72
C TYR A 251 3.97 -14.18 5.65
N VAL A 252 3.76 -15.06 6.62
CA VAL A 252 2.72 -14.93 7.64
C VAL A 252 3.32 -15.13 9.03
N SER A 253 2.84 -14.36 10.00
CA SER A 253 3.12 -14.53 11.44
C SER A 253 1.84 -14.35 12.24
N ARG A 254 1.79 -14.92 13.43
CA ARG A 254 0.61 -14.88 14.31
C ARG A 254 1.01 -14.39 15.70
N SER A 255 0.05 -13.74 16.36
CA SER A 255 0.13 -13.32 17.76
C SER A 255 -1.16 -13.73 18.48
N THR A 256 -1.05 -14.06 19.77
CA THR A 256 -2.18 -14.43 20.62
C THR A 256 -2.35 -13.52 21.84
N ASP A 257 -1.63 -12.40 21.87
CA ASP A 257 -1.55 -11.48 23.01
C ASP A 257 -1.67 -10.00 22.58
N TYR A 258 -2.55 -9.73 21.60
CA TYR A 258 -2.75 -8.39 21.03
C TYR A 258 -1.47 -7.81 20.41
N GLY A 259 -0.64 -8.65 19.76
CA GLY A 259 0.52 -8.19 19.02
C GLY A 259 1.76 -7.89 19.86
N ARG A 260 1.79 -8.28 21.15
CA ARG A 260 2.94 -8.08 22.02
C ARG A 260 4.04 -9.09 21.80
N THR A 261 3.67 -10.33 21.42
CA THR A 261 4.61 -11.34 20.94
C THR A 261 4.14 -11.93 19.61
N TRP A 262 5.08 -12.30 18.75
CA TRP A 262 4.83 -12.80 17.42
C TRP A 262 5.60 -14.10 17.16
N MET A 263 5.02 -14.99 16.39
CA MET A 263 5.72 -16.16 15.87
C MET A 263 6.76 -15.72 14.82
N VAL A 264 7.73 -16.59 14.54
CA VAL A 264 8.66 -16.37 13.43
C VAL A 264 7.88 -16.39 12.12
N PRO A 265 8.07 -15.39 11.21
CA PRO A 265 7.35 -15.39 9.94
C PRO A 265 7.69 -16.59 9.06
N GLU A 266 6.67 -17.26 8.55
CA GLU A 266 6.77 -18.43 7.68
C GLU A 266 6.24 -18.12 6.28
N ARG A 267 6.71 -18.88 5.27
CA ARG A 267 6.25 -18.74 3.88
C ARG A 267 4.81 -19.22 3.72
N THR A 268 3.99 -18.46 3.02
CA THR A 268 2.71 -18.92 2.49
C THR A 268 2.88 -19.54 1.09
N VAL A 269 1.79 -20.06 0.53
CA VAL A 269 1.74 -20.49 -0.88
C VAL A 269 1.70 -19.32 -1.86
N LEU A 270 1.32 -18.13 -1.41
CA LEU A 270 1.17 -16.96 -2.27
C LEU A 270 2.54 -16.37 -2.65
N PRO A 271 2.77 -16.07 -3.94
CA PRO A 271 4.01 -15.45 -4.38
C PRO A 271 4.11 -13.98 -3.95
N ASN A 272 5.34 -13.47 -3.90
CA ASN A 272 5.61 -12.04 -3.73
C ASN A 272 6.79 -11.63 -4.61
N ASN A 273 6.67 -10.52 -5.31
CA ASN A 273 7.69 -9.95 -6.18
C ASN A 273 8.40 -8.75 -5.56
N ASN A 274 8.57 -8.73 -4.24
CA ASN A 274 9.11 -7.59 -3.51
C ASN A 274 8.30 -6.29 -3.77
N ALA A 275 6.98 -6.43 -3.94
CA ALA A 275 6.02 -5.33 -3.92
C ALA A 275 5.18 -5.38 -2.66
N SER A 276 4.62 -4.22 -2.27
CA SER A 276 3.68 -4.14 -1.14
C SER A 276 2.44 -4.99 -1.42
N ILE A 277 1.91 -5.58 -0.35
CA ILE A 277 0.64 -6.30 -0.31
C ILE A 277 -0.27 -5.59 0.69
N GLN A 278 -1.54 -5.90 0.71
CA GLN A 278 -2.43 -5.54 1.82
C GLN A 278 -3.48 -6.62 2.00
N ALA A 279 -3.79 -6.94 3.25
CA ALA A 279 -4.87 -7.85 3.63
C ALA A 279 -5.87 -7.14 4.55
N LEU A 280 -7.11 -7.61 4.54
CA LEU A 280 -8.17 -7.15 5.43
C LEU A 280 -9.13 -8.29 5.77
N LYS A 281 -9.84 -8.15 6.90
CA LYS A 281 -10.97 -9.02 7.25
C LYS A 281 -12.23 -8.44 6.63
N LEU A 282 -12.89 -9.24 5.82
CA LEU A 282 -14.17 -8.90 5.19
C LEU A 282 -15.33 -8.97 6.20
N ALA A 283 -16.44 -8.33 5.89
CA ALA A 283 -17.67 -8.40 6.69
C ALA A 283 -18.22 -9.84 6.78
N SER A 284 -17.91 -10.70 5.81
CA SER A 284 -18.20 -12.14 5.84
C SER A 284 -17.39 -12.91 6.90
N GLY A 285 -16.35 -12.30 7.48
CA GLY A 285 -15.40 -12.94 8.38
C GLY A 285 -14.16 -13.51 7.69
N ASN A 286 -14.17 -13.61 6.37
CA ASN A 286 -13.07 -14.11 5.56
C ASN A 286 -11.91 -13.11 5.46
N ILE A 287 -10.72 -13.56 5.06
CA ILE A 287 -9.59 -12.68 4.77
C ILE A 287 -9.50 -12.47 3.27
N ALA A 288 -9.44 -11.20 2.84
CA ALA A 288 -9.02 -10.84 1.48
C ALA A 288 -7.59 -10.32 1.51
N ILE A 289 -6.78 -10.71 0.53
CA ILE A 289 -5.43 -10.19 0.32
C ILE A 289 -5.25 -9.75 -1.12
N ILE A 290 -4.63 -8.57 -1.30
CA ILE A 290 -4.27 -8.05 -2.62
C ILE A 290 -2.76 -7.99 -2.78
N PHE A 291 -2.26 -8.44 -3.93
CA PHE A 291 -0.83 -8.58 -4.19
C PHE A 291 -0.54 -8.65 -5.70
N ASN A 292 0.75 -8.65 -6.07
CA ASN A 292 1.15 -9.06 -7.41
C ASN A 292 1.44 -10.57 -7.42
N ASN A 293 0.67 -11.32 -8.20
CA ASN A 293 0.75 -12.79 -8.25
C ASN A 293 1.94 -13.26 -9.11
N PHE A 294 3.13 -12.97 -8.63
CA PHE A 294 4.40 -13.25 -9.29
C PHE A 294 5.53 -13.36 -8.26
N SER A 295 6.43 -14.29 -8.42
CA SER A 295 7.69 -14.39 -7.71
C SER A 295 8.86 -14.38 -8.71
N ALA A 296 10.00 -13.84 -8.31
CA ALA A 296 11.18 -13.72 -9.18
C ALA A 296 12.36 -14.55 -8.65
N ASN A 297 12.23 -15.14 -7.47
CA ASN A 297 13.30 -15.85 -6.78
C ASN A 297 12.72 -16.85 -5.77
N ASP A 298 13.49 -17.87 -5.42
CA ASP A 298 13.13 -18.83 -4.37
C ASP A 298 14.12 -18.84 -3.19
N ASP A 299 15.25 -18.14 -3.30
CA ASP A 299 16.24 -18.01 -2.22
C ASP A 299 15.84 -16.89 -1.24
N PRO A 300 15.44 -17.22 0.00
CA PRO A 300 14.98 -16.23 0.99
C PRO A 300 16.08 -15.33 1.54
N THR A 301 17.35 -15.62 1.24
CA THR A 301 18.52 -14.91 1.77
C THR A 301 18.97 -13.76 0.88
N GLN A 302 18.48 -13.72 -0.38
CA GLN A 302 18.84 -12.69 -1.34
C GLN A 302 17.79 -11.57 -1.36
N THR A 303 18.25 -10.34 -1.61
CA THR A 303 17.34 -9.21 -1.90
C THR A 303 17.23 -9.06 -3.43
N VAL A 304 16.02 -9.20 -3.95
CA VAL A 304 15.73 -9.15 -5.39
C VAL A 304 14.69 -8.09 -5.69
N TRP A 305 14.93 -7.27 -6.73
CA TRP A 305 14.06 -6.20 -7.16
C TRP A 305 13.60 -6.41 -8.61
N PRO A 306 12.56 -7.25 -8.86
CA PRO A 306 12.05 -7.45 -10.21
C PRO A 306 11.39 -6.16 -10.73
N ARG A 307 11.43 -5.99 -12.03
CA ARG A 307 10.76 -4.88 -12.71
C ARG A 307 9.27 -5.12 -12.85
N GLU A 308 8.91 -6.36 -13.12
CA GLU A 308 7.54 -6.80 -13.35
C GLU A 308 6.74 -6.76 -12.05
N ARG A 309 5.57 -6.11 -12.11
CA ARG A 309 4.62 -5.99 -11.00
C ARG A 309 3.21 -6.22 -11.50
N TYR A 310 2.93 -7.47 -11.85
CA TYR A 310 1.66 -7.96 -12.36
C TYR A 310 1.57 -9.47 -12.09
N PRO A 311 0.40 -10.09 -12.29
CA PRO A 311 -0.91 -9.45 -12.28
C PRO A 311 -1.22 -8.85 -10.91
N VAL A 312 -2.08 -7.84 -10.87
CA VAL A 312 -2.72 -7.40 -9.61
C VAL A 312 -3.83 -8.41 -9.32
N THR A 313 -3.73 -9.08 -8.20
CA THR A 313 -4.59 -10.22 -7.85
C THR A 313 -5.17 -10.03 -6.47
N VAL A 314 -6.45 -10.37 -6.31
CA VAL A 314 -7.10 -10.51 -5.02
C VAL A 314 -7.38 -11.98 -4.76
N ALA A 315 -7.11 -12.44 -3.52
CA ALA A 315 -7.44 -13.80 -3.08
C ALA A 315 -8.24 -13.75 -1.78
N ILE A 316 -9.09 -14.77 -1.56
CA ILE A 316 -9.89 -14.91 -0.34
C ILE A 316 -9.53 -16.25 0.33
N SER A 317 -9.34 -16.18 1.65
CA SER A 317 -9.19 -17.30 2.57
C SER A 317 -10.39 -17.38 3.51
N GLU A 318 -10.88 -18.59 3.74
CA GLU A 318 -11.97 -18.89 4.68
C GLU A 318 -11.46 -19.55 5.98
N ASP A 319 -10.15 -19.79 6.07
CA ASP A 319 -9.46 -20.51 7.13
C ASP A 319 -8.29 -19.72 7.72
N GLU A 320 -8.51 -18.41 7.94
CA GLU A 320 -7.55 -17.50 8.60
C GLU A 320 -6.21 -17.38 7.87
N GLY A 321 -6.19 -17.58 6.55
CA GLY A 321 -5.00 -17.41 5.70
C GLY A 321 -4.18 -18.67 5.49
N GLU A 322 -4.67 -19.85 5.87
CA GLU A 322 -4.00 -21.13 5.63
C GLU A 322 -4.13 -21.56 4.16
N THR A 323 -5.34 -21.46 3.59
CA THR A 323 -5.60 -21.74 2.17
C THR A 323 -6.29 -20.58 1.45
N TRP A 324 -6.16 -20.55 0.14
CA TRP A 324 -6.67 -19.48 -0.72
C TRP A 324 -7.47 -20.06 -1.90
N PRO A 325 -8.66 -20.59 -1.64
CA PRO A 325 -9.45 -21.30 -2.66
C PRO A 325 -10.05 -20.37 -3.72
N TYR A 326 -10.11 -19.06 -3.48
CA TYR A 326 -10.63 -18.09 -4.42
C TYR A 326 -9.55 -17.08 -4.77
N MET A 327 -9.33 -16.88 -6.06
CA MET A 327 -8.31 -15.96 -6.55
C MET A 327 -8.73 -15.41 -7.90
N ARG A 328 -8.67 -14.08 -8.06
CA ARG A 328 -9.01 -13.41 -9.32
C ARG A 328 -8.08 -12.27 -9.64
N HIS A 329 -7.64 -12.22 -10.91
CA HIS A 329 -6.83 -11.12 -11.41
C HIS A 329 -7.71 -9.89 -11.68
N ILE A 330 -7.29 -8.76 -11.12
CA ILE A 330 -7.90 -7.45 -11.38
C ILE A 330 -7.28 -6.84 -12.62
N ASP A 331 -5.95 -6.99 -12.77
CA ASP A 331 -5.21 -6.39 -13.88
C ASP A 331 -4.04 -7.26 -14.28
N THR A 332 -3.99 -7.66 -15.54
CA THR A 332 -2.92 -8.48 -16.13
C THR A 332 -1.88 -7.64 -16.87
N GLY A 333 -2.05 -6.30 -16.86
CA GLY A 333 -1.17 -5.38 -17.55
C GLY A 333 -1.39 -5.32 -19.07
N ASP A 334 -2.51 -5.83 -19.57
CA ASP A 334 -2.81 -5.94 -21.01
C ASP A 334 -3.71 -4.80 -21.51
N ASP A 335 -4.41 -4.11 -20.62
CA ASP A 335 -5.37 -3.07 -20.95
C ASP A 335 -4.68 -1.79 -21.48
N PHE A 336 -5.30 -1.14 -22.45
CA PHE A 336 -4.98 0.21 -22.98
C PHE A 336 -3.60 0.38 -23.63
N CYS A 337 -2.80 -0.66 -23.83
CA CYS A 337 -1.46 -0.49 -24.41
C CYS A 337 -1.17 -1.31 -25.66
N GLY A 338 -2.03 -2.27 -25.98
CA GLY A 338 -1.81 -3.22 -27.08
C GLY A 338 -0.62 -4.15 -26.84
N GLU A 339 -0.51 -5.20 -27.64
CA GLU A 339 0.47 -6.28 -27.44
C GLU A 339 1.93 -5.78 -27.45
N THR A 340 2.27 -4.87 -28.37
CA THR A 340 3.64 -4.32 -28.49
C THR A 340 4.12 -3.59 -27.24
N ASN A 341 3.23 -2.92 -26.54
CA ASN A 341 3.54 -2.09 -25.36
C ASN A 341 3.18 -2.76 -24.03
N LYS A 342 2.74 -4.00 -24.07
CA LYS A 342 2.32 -4.79 -22.90
C LYS A 342 3.36 -4.77 -21.77
N HIS A 343 4.65 -4.86 -22.10
CA HIS A 343 5.75 -4.79 -21.15
C HIS A 343 5.83 -3.46 -20.39
N LEU A 344 5.35 -2.36 -20.96
CA LEU A 344 5.30 -1.05 -20.29
C LEU A 344 4.19 -0.99 -19.25
N ASN A 345 3.12 -1.74 -19.46
CA ASN A 345 1.97 -1.77 -18.56
C ASN A 345 2.12 -2.79 -17.42
N ARG A 346 3.06 -3.73 -17.50
CA ARG A 346 3.34 -4.72 -16.45
C ARG A 346 4.05 -4.14 -15.22
N ARG A 347 3.65 -2.94 -14.80
CA ARG A 347 4.17 -2.22 -13.63
C ARG A 347 3.04 -1.62 -12.80
N CYS A 348 2.14 -2.51 -12.34
CA CYS A 348 1.01 -2.20 -11.46
C CYS A 348 1.40 -2.56 -10.02
N ALA A 349 1.77 -1.57 -9.23
CA ALA A 349 2.46 -1.81 -7.98
C ALA A 349 1.74 -1.24 -6.75
N TYR A 350 2.07 -1.80 -5.60
CA TYR A 350 1.64 -1.36 -4.28
C TYR A 350 0.13 -1.24 -4.17
N PRO A 351 -0.61 -2.33 -4.44
CA PRO A 351 -2.05 -2.31 -4.28
C PRO A 351 -2.44 -2.07 -2.82
N CYS A 352 -3.57 -1.39 -2.65
CA CYS A 352 -4.29 -1.29 -1.38
C CYS A 352 -5.72 -1.78 -1.57
N ILE A 353 -6.35 -2.22 -0.50
CA ILE A 353 -7.71 -2.78 -0.48
C ILE A 353 -8.47 -2.24 0.73
N LEU A 354 -9.75 -1.92 0.53
CA LEU A 354 -10.68 -1.47 1.54
C LEU A 354 -12.04 -2.11 1.28
N GLN A 355 -12.75 -2.55 2.29
CA GLN A 355 -14.18 -2.84 2.20
C GLN A 355 -14.96 -1.75 2.92
N THR A 356 -15.93 -1.16 2.24
CA THR A 356 -16.84 -0.15 2.79
C THR A 356 -18.03 -0.79 3.52
N ARG A 357 -18.75 0.03 4.29
CA ARG A 357 -19.89 -0.42 5.11
C ARG A 357 -21.04 -1.01 4.28
N ASP A 358 -21.14 -0.67 3.01
CA ASP A 358 -22.09 -1.25 2.05
C ASP A 358 -21.65 -2.62 1.49
N GLY A 359 -20.47 -3.12 1.93
CA GLY A 359 -19.90 -4.40 1.53
C GLY A 359 -19.09 -4.37 0.23
N LEU A 360 -19.01 -3.24 -0.47
CA LEU A 360 -18.21 -3.11 -1.67
C LEU A 360 -16.72 -3.10 -1.35
N ILE A 361 -15.93 -3.68 -2.24
CA ILE A 361 -14.48 -3.76 -2.12
C ILE A 361 -13.84 -2.76 -3.08
N HIS A 362 -12.99 -1.91 -2.54
CA HIS A 362 -12.29 -0.85 -3.24
C HIS A 362 -10.80 -1.14 -3.28
N VAL A 363 -10.22 -1.04 -4.45
CA VAL A 363 -8.81 -1.32 -4.72
C VAL A 363 -8.17 -0.11 -5.37
N GLY A 364 -6.97 0.25 -4.94
CA GLY A 364 -6.15 1.27 -5.56
C GLY A 364 -4.74 0.76 -5.79
N TYR A 365 -4.13 1.06 -6.93
CA TYR A 365 -2.74 0.70 -7.21
C TYR A 365 -2.11 1.65 -8.22
N SER A 366 -0.79 1.76 -8.15
CA SER A 366 -0.02 2.51 -9.14
C SER A 366 -0.09 1.82 -10.48
N TYR A 367 -0.52 2.54 -11.49
CA TYR A 367 -0.81 2.01 -12.81
C TYR A 367 0.19 2.51 -13.86
N ARG A 368 0.50 1.66 -14.83
CA ARG A 368 1.33 1.95 -16.02
C ARG A 368 2.61 2.70 -15.66
N SER A 369 3.50 2.04 -14.90
CA SER A 369 4.77 2.64 -14.44
C SER A 369 4.59 3.94 -13.64
N ARG A 370 3.58 3.97 -12.76
CA ARG A 370 3.28 5.09 -11.84
C ARG A 370 2.73 6.35 -12.52
N GLN A 371 2.14 6.24 -13.71
CA GLN A 371 1.54 7.41 -14.37
C GLN A 371 0.35 7.97 -13.60
N CYS A 372 -0.45 7.11 -12.97
CA CYS A 372 -1.57 7.49 -12.11
C CYS A 372 -1.85 6.40 -11.07
N ILE A 373 -2.83 6.65 -10.21
CA ILE A 373 -3.47 5.62 -9.40
C ILE A 373 -4.70 5.12 -10.16
N LYS A 374 -4.78 3.81 -10.41
CA LYS A 374 -5.99 3.17 -10.89
C LYS A 374 -6.83 2.72 -9.70
N TYR A 375 -8.09 3.09 -9.73
CA TYR A 375 -9.10 2.67 -8.77
C TYR A 375 -10.00 1.61 -9.41
N VAL A 376 -10.36 0.59 -8.63
CA VAL A 376 -11.29 -0.47 -9.02
C VAL A 376 -12.24 -0.77 -7.87
N ARG A 377 -13.54 -0.94 -8.19
CA ARG A 377 -14.59 -1.36 -7.26
C ARG A 377 -15.18 -2.69 -7.73
N ILE A 378 -15.23 -3.65 -6.81
CA ILE A 378 -15.70 -5.04 -7.02
C ILE A 378 -16.53 -5.49 -5.83
N THR A 379 -17.08 -6.70 -5.90
CA THR A 379 -17.76 -7.38 -4.78
C THR A 379 -17.00 -8.63 -4.36
N GLU A 380 -17.32 -9.17 -3.18
CA GLU A 380 -16.76 -10.46 -2.73
C GLU A 380 -17.19 -11.59 -3.68
N GLU A 381 -18.45 -11.61 -4.15
CA GLU A 381 -18.95 -12.58 -5.11
C GLU A 381 -18.16 -12.53 -6.43
N TRP A 382 -17.80 -11.35 -6.90
CA TRP A 382 -16.98 -11.22 -8.09
C TRP A 382 -15.64 -11.94 -7.94
N ILE A 383 -15.01 -11.90 -6.77
CA ILE A 383 -13.74 -12.60 -6.52
C ILE A 383 -13.95 -14.11 -6.52
N ARG A 384 -15.09 -14.57 -5.96
CA ARG A 384 -15.43 -16.01 -5.81
C ARG A 384 -15.88 -16.67 -7.11
N ASP A 385 -16.38 -15.92 -8.06
CA ASP A 385 -16.98 -16.43 -9.31
C ASP A 385 -15.95 -17.06 -10.27
N ARG A 386 -14.65 -16.82 -10.04
CA ARG A 386 -13.57 -17.34 -10.89
C ARG A 386 -12.33 -17.67 -10.07
N LEU A 387 -11.65 -18.73 -10.48
CA LEU A 387 -10.32 -19.09 -9.99
C LEU A 387 -9.27 -18.84 -11.08
N ASP A 388 -8.44 -17.81 -10.89
CA ASP A 388 -7.25 -17.58 -11.70
C ASP A 388 -6.04 -18.23 -11.01
N PHE A 389 -5.24 -18.96 -11.77
CA PHE A 389 -4.12 -19.71 -11.22
C PHE A 389 -2.97 -18.80 -10.78
N LEU A 390 -2.15 -19.31 -9.87
CA LEU A 390 -0.84 -18.74 -9.57
C LEU A 390 0.00 -18.70 -10.87
N TYR A 391 0.63 -17.57 -11.14
CA TYR A 391 1.65 -17.50 -12.19
C TYR A 391 2.92 -18.18 -11.64
N GLU A 392 3.38 -19.21 -12.33
CA GLU A 392 4.67 -19.87 -12.07
C GLU A 392 5.84 -19.06 -12.65
#